data_498dead2a2f58c4d7d9caeac76cbd227
#
_entry.id   498dead2a2f58c4d7d9caeac76cbd227
#
_cell.length_a   1.000
_cell.length_b   1.000
_cell.length_c   1.000
_cell.angle_alpha   90.00
_cell.angle_beta   90.00
_cell.angle_gamma   90.00
#
_symmetry.space_group_name_H-M   'P 1'
#
loop_
_entity.id
_entity.type
_entity.pdbx_description
1 polymer ?
#
loop_
_entity_poly.entity_id
_entity_poly.type
_entity_poly.pdbx_seq_one_letter_code
_entity_poly.pdbx_strand_id
1 'polypeptide(L)'
;MAAYCRVSTDQEDQLHSFEAQVEYYTRYISDHPNYEMAGIYADEGISGTNIKKREQFRRMISDCETGKIDMVITKSISRFARNTQDCLQYSRMLKNLGIGILFEKEHINTLDSSGELLFTILSSLAQDESRNISENCKWGIRSKFKKGEMHVNTHKFLGYDKMDGKLVINEREAKIVRRIYREFLWGHSPQEIAKGLEDEGIEGCMGAKKWYPSAVINILKNEKHMGDALLQKSYTADFLTKKQVKNHGEVTQVYVKGSHIGIIDKETWNAVQLEFARREEFVKEHGLKGYGYGRECNPFTSRIFCGECGSPYTRHTWRSRGIMQWQCKNHMTDGKVTCVNGFVSQSDLESGFVKAYNMLLKHKEILIPRWKDTIETGNELERLRAKQFLDLSEQPELECYVPELAQMVIQMVIIKGAKKYEFTFMDGNRETVSV
;
A
#
# COMPACT_ATOMS: atom_id res chain seq x y z
N MET A 1 -10.90 -48.35 25.09
CA MET A 1 -10.06 -48.17 23.91
C MET A 1 -10.92 -48.13 22.63
N ALA A 2 -10.63 -47.25 21.69
CA ALA A 2 -11.33 -47.18 20.38
C ALA A 2 -10.32 -47.48 19.23
N ALA A 3 -10.78 -48.08 18.14
CA ALA A 3 -9.96 -48.29 16.96
C ALA A 3 -10.35 -47.33 15.82
N TYR A 4 -9.33 -46.74 15.18
CA TYR A 4 -9.51 -45.93 13.99
C TYR A 4 -8.92 -46.63 12.74
N CYS A 5 -9.79 -46.90 11.75
CA CYS A 5 -9.46 -47.55 10.51
C CYS A 5 -9.63 -46.63 9.31
N ARG A 6 -8.72 -46.73 8.32
CA ARG A 6 -8.84 -46.03 7.03
C ARG A 6 -8.42 -46.94 5.88
N VAL A 7 -9.35 -47.17 4.96
CA VAL A 7 -9.13 -47.99 3.76
C VAL A 7 -9.19 -47.14 2.50
N SER A 8 -8.50 -47.49 1.43
CA SER A 8 -8.51 -46.82 0.13
C SER A 8 -9.62 -47.36 -0.77
N THR A 9 -10.20 -46.57 -1.68
CA THR A 9 -11.44 -46.82 -2.42
C THR A 9 -11.31 -47.58 -3.77
N ASP A 10 -10.18 -48.16 -4.10
CA ASP A 10 -9.96 -48.62 -5.49
C ASP A 10 -9.97 -50.13 -5.69
N GLN A 11 -11.02 -50.86 -5.38
CA GLN A 11 -11.41 -52.17 -5.91
C GLN A 11 -12.07 -53.10 -4.87
N GLU A 12 -12.81 -54.13 -5.33
CA GLU A 12 -13.53 -55.14 -4.51
C GLU A 12 -12.67 -55.89 -3.48
N ASP A 13 -11.36 -56.01 -3.69
CA ASP A 13 -10.41 -56.58 -2.72
C ASP A 13 -10.26 -55.77 -1.41
N GLN A 14 -10.82 -54.58 -1.35
CA GLN A 14 -10.66 -53.67 -0.19
C GLN A 14 -11.83 -53.74 0.79
N LEU A 15 -13.00 -54.18 0.38
CA LEU A 15 -14.08 -54.49 1.31
C LEU A 15 -13.63 -55.61 2.27
N HIS A 16 -12.96 -56.66 1.75
CA HIS A 16 -12.34 -57.68 2.56
C HIS A 16 -11.24 -57.15 3.48
N SER A 17 -10.50 -56.13 3.04
CA SER A 17 -9.46 -55.47 3.87
C SER A 17 -10.07 -54.62 5.00
N PHE A 18 -11.26 -54.02 4.79
CA PHE A 18 -11.97 -53.27 5.79
C PHE A 18 -12.54 -54.18 6.89
N GLU A 19 -13.30 -55.18 6.50
CA GLU A 19 -13.87 -56.18 7.41
C GLU A 19 -12.79 -56.88 8.23
N ALA A 20 -11.69 -57.25 7.59
CA ALA A 20 -10.52 -57.84 8.27
C ALA A 20 -9.88 -56.92 9.30
N GLN A 21 -9.80 -55.58 9.04
CA GLN A 21 -9.29 -54.62 10.03
C GLN A 21 -10.25 -54.44 11.21
N VAL A 22 -11.55 -54.41 10.93
CA VAL A 22 -12.58 -54.32 11.97
C VAL A 22 -12.53 -55.56 12.86
N GLU A 23 -12.49 -56.76 12.26
CA GLU A 23 -12.39 -58.00 13.01
C GLU A 23 -11.10 -58.10 13.82
N TYR A 24 -9.98 -57.72 13.20
CA TYR A 24 -8.68 -57.68 13.87
C TYR A 24 -8.66 -56.82 15.12
N TYR A 25 -9.12 -55.55 15.02
CA TYR A 25 -9.12 -54.64 16.16
C TYR A 25 -10.20 -54.99 17.19
N THR A 26 -11.31 -55.58 16.79
CA THR A 26 -12.29 -56.15 17.71
C THR A 26 -11.66 -57.22 18.58
N ARG A 27 -10.97 -58.18 17.95
CA ARG A 27 -10.26 -59.23 18.63
C ARG A 27 -9.10 -58.70 19.48
N TYR A 28 -8.28 -57.82 18.90
CA TYR A 28 -7.14 -57.23 19.61
C TYR A 28 -7.54 -56.54 20.92
N ILE A 29 -8.62 -55.75 20.91
CA ILE A 29 -9.09 -55.05 22.10
C ILE A 29 -9.74 -56.03 23.10
N SER A 30 -10.51 -57.02 22.61
CA SER A 30 -11.21 -58.00 23.44
C SER A 30 -10.27 -59.00 24.13
N ASP A 31 -9.17 -59.34 23.49
CA ASP A 31 -8.18 -60.30 24.04
C ASP A 31 -7.28 -59.65 25.10
N HIS A 32 -7.29 -58.35 25.26
CA HIS A 32 -6.48 -57.64 26.24
C HIS A 32 -7.29 -57.39 27.53
N PRO A 33 -6.91 -57.89 28.69
CA PRO A 33 -7.69 -57.81 29.91
C PRO A 33 -7.87 -56.39 30.46
N ASN A 34 -7.04 -55.45 30.04
CA ASN A 34 -7.06 -54.07 30.49
C ASN A 34 -7.80 -53.11 29.53
N TYR A 35 -8.35 -53.62 28.40
CA TYR A 35 -9.04 -52.82 27.41
C TYR A 35 -10.53 -53.17 27.33
N GLU A 36 -11.34 -52.16 27.28
CA GLU A 36 -12.77 -52.24 26.99
C GLU A 36 -13.06 -51.58 25.64
N MET A 37 -13.87 -52.18 24.81
CA MET A 37 -14.21 -51.70 23.49
C MET A 37 -15.12 -50.47 23.59
N ALA A 38 -14.60 -49.28 23.27
CA ALA A 38 -15.38 -48.04 23.21
C ALA A 38 -16.01 -47.80 21.83
N GLY A 39 -15.44 -48.37 20.76
CA GLY A 39 -15.99 -48.27 19.41
C GLY A 39 -14.96 -48.45 18.32
N ILE A 40 -15.46 -48.72 17.09
CA ILE A 40 -14.64 -48.73 15.88
C ILE A 40 -15.10 -47.61 14.97
N TYR A 41 -14.19 -46.74 14.58
CA TYR A 41 -14.40 -45.59 13.71
C TYR A 41 -13.67 -45.85 12.40
N ALA A 42 -14.42 -45.91 11.31
CA ALA A 42 -13.85 -46.30 10.04
C ALA A 42 -14.30 -45.35 8.94
N ASP A 43 -13.34 -44.67 8.31
CA ASP A 43 -13.58 -43.85 7.15
C ASP A 43 -13.13 -44.59 5.88
N GLU A 44 -14.03 -44.68 4.88
CA GLU A 44 -13.66 -45.13 3.56
C GLU A 44 -12.73 -44.10 2.91
N GLY A 45 -11.64 -44.62 2.30
CA GLY A 45 -10.61 -43.76 1.75
C GLY A 45 -11.06 -42.97 0.54
N ILE A 46 -11.55 -41.78 0.75
CA ILE A 46 -11.78 -40.82 -0.31
C ILE A 46 -10.46 -40.13 -0.65
N SER A 47 -10.03 -40.19 -1.92
CA SER A 47 -8.92 -39.41 -2.42
C SER A 47 -9.25 -37.92 -2.32
N GLY A 48 -8.48 -37.17 -1.57
CA GLY A 48 -8.66 -35.71 -1.48
C GLY A 48 -8.21 -35.09 -0.16
N THR A 49 -7.73 -33.91 -0.23
CA THR A 49 -7.06 -33.12 0.81
C THR A 49 -7.98 -32.52 1.87
N ASN A 50 -9.27 -32.88 1.95
CA ASN A 50 -10.23 -32.18 2.77
C ASN A 50 -10.71 -33.01 3.99
N ILE A 51 -10.39 -32.56 5.21
CA ILE A 51 -10.82 -33.13 6.50
C ILE A 51 -12.35 -33.14 6.64
N LYS A 52 -13.08 -32.28 5.91
CA LYS A 52 -14.55 -32.23 5.94
C LYS A 52 -15.26 -33.52 5.53
N LYS A 53 -14.56 -34.49 4.92
CA LYS A 53 -15.08 -35.78 4.47
C LYS A 53 -14.75 -36.97 5.41
N ARG A 54 -14.11 -36.74 6.56
CA ARG A 54 -13.76 -37.78 7.55
C ARG A 54 -14.77 -37.73 8.72
N GLU A 55 -15.96 -38.21 8.49
CA GLU A 55 -17.05 -38.12 9.46
C GLU A 55 -16.79 -38.99 10.70
N GLN A 56 -16.28 -40.20 10.50
CA GLN A 56 -16.00 -41.11 11.61
C GLN A 56 -14.78 -40.64 12.42
N PHE A 57 -13.77 -40.07 11.80
CA PHE A 57 -12.65 -39.46 12.51
C PHE A 57 -13.13 -38.31 13.41
N ARG A 58 -13.99 -37.43 12.89
CA ARG A 58 -14.53 -36.31 13.68
C ARG A 58 -15.42 -36.82 14.82
N ARG A 59 -16.20 -37.84 14.57
CA ARG A 59 -17.02 -38.48 15.60
C ARG A 59 -16.13 -39.06 16.71
N MET A 60 -15.07 -39.80 16.36
CA MET A 60 -14.10 -40.32 17.30
C MET A 60 -13.49 -39.20 18.16
N ILE A 61 -13.08 -38.09 17.52
CA ILE A 61 -12.53 -36.94 18.23
C ILE A 61 -13.55 -36.35 19.23
N SER A 62 -14.79 -36.19 18.81
CA SER A 62 -15.88 -35.71 19.69
C SER A 62 -16.16 -36.67 20.86
N ASP A 63 -16.11 -37.98 20.62
CA ASP A 63 -16.27 -38.99 21.67
C ASP A 63 -15.07 -39.02 22.63
N CYS A 64 -13.86 -38.67 22.15
CA CYS A 64 -12.69 -38.41 22.99
C CYS A 64 -12.90 -37.17 23.88
N GLU A 65 -13.35 -36.06 23.33
CA GLU A 65 -13.63 -34.82 24.07
C GLU A 65 -14.72 -34.99 25.13
N THR A 66 -15.66 -35.89 24.91
CA THR A 66 -16.74 -36.21 25.86
C THR A 66 -16.34 -37.27 26.90
N GLY A 67 -15.08 -37.73 26.90
CA GLY A 67 -14.55 -38.70 27.90
C GLY A 67 -15.04 -40.14 27.72
N LYS A 68 -15.55 -40.50 26.51
CA LYS A 68 -15.99 -41.89 26.21
C LYS A 68 -14.82 -42.80 25.81
N ILE A 69 -13.69 -42.20 25.45
CA ILE A 69 -12.52 -42.90 24.89
C ILE A 69 -11.29 -42.47 25.69
N ASP A 70 -10.54 -43.42 26.26
CA ASP A 70 -9.30 -43.15 26.99
C ASP A 70 -8.06 -43.44 26.13
N MET A 71 -8.21 -44.23 25.07
CA MET A 71 -7.10 -44.60 24.19
C MET A 71 -7.62 -44.91 22.77
N VAL A 72 -6.86 -44.49 21.79
CA VAL A 72 -7.12 -44.75 20.36
C VAL A 72 -6.03 -45.67 19.79
N ILE A 73 -6.37 -46.77 19.10
CA ILE A 73 -5.43 -47.58 18.35
C ILE A 73 -5.65 -47.36 16.85
N THR A 74 -4.57 -47.26 16.09
CA THR A 74 -4.60 -47.17 14.63
C THR A 74 -3.39 -47.87 14.00
N LYS A 75 -3.51 -48.36 12.80
CA LYS A 75 -2.46 -49.12 12.12
C LYS A 75 -1.13 -48.38 11.98
N SER A 76 -1.16 -47.09 11.69
CA SER A 76 0.04 -46.26 11.48
C SER A 76 -0.25 -44.78 11.52
N ILE A 77 0.80 -43.99 11.69
CA ILE A 77 0.75 -42.53 11.61
C ILE A 77 0.08 -42.05 10.30
N SER A 78 0.42 -42.65 9.17
CA SER A 78 -0.14 -42.31 7.86
C SER A 78 -1.64 -42.66 7.71
N ARG A 79 -2.17 -43.54 8.52
CA ARG A 79 -3.59 -43.88 8.59
C ARG A 79 -4.36 -42.96 9.51
N PHE A 80 -3.74 -42.51 10.58
CA PHE A 80 -4.32 -41.53 11.52
C PHE A 80 -4.49 -40.17 10.89
N ALA A 81 -3.43 -39.63 10.26
CA ALA A 81 -3.47 -38.31 9.65
C ALA A 81 -2.93 -38.32 8.20
N ARG A 82 -3.30 -37.32 7.42
CA ARG A 82 -2.91 -37.17 5.99
C ARG A 82 -1.65 -36.36 5.80
N ASN A 83 -1.35 -35.48 6.71
CA ASN A 83 -0.16 -34.66 6.71
C ASN A 83 0.41 -34.56 8.13
N THR A 84 1.64 -34.12 8.22
CA THR A 84 2.40 -34.03 9.47
C THR A 84 1.76 -33.04 10.46
N GLN A 85 1.18 -31.96 9.93
CA GLN A 85 0.57 -30.90 10.75
C GLN A 85 -0.73 -31.39 11.43
N ASP A 86 -1.61 -32.07 10.70
CA ASP A 86 -2.83 -32.65 11.27
C ASP A 86 -2.48 -33.72 12.32
N CYS A 87 -1.50 -34.58 12.01
CA CYS A 87 -1.04 -35.60 12.96
C CYS A 87 -0.59 -34.99 14.27
N LEU A 88 0.27 -33.97 14.20
CA LEU A 88 0.79 -33.25 15.36
C LEU A 88 -0.33 -32.56 16.15
N GLN A 89 -1.25 -31.89 15.46
CA GLN A 89 -2.35 -31.15 16.09
C GLN A 89 -3.28 -32.07 16.86
N TYR A 90 -3.80 -33.12 16.21
CA TYR A 90 -4.74 -34.03 16.86
C TYR A 90 -4.08 -34.89 17.93
N SER A 91 -2.84 -35.33 17.72
CA SER A 91 -2.14 -36.13 18.73
C SER A 91 -1.83 -35.30 19.99
N ARG A 92 -1.44 -34.02 19.84
CA ARG A 92 -1.25 -33.13 21.00
C ARG A 92 -2.56 -32.81 21.71
N MET A 93 -3.63 -32.60 20.95
CA MET A 93 -4.95 -32.35 21.51
C MET A 93 -5.41 -33.55 22.37
N LEU A 94 -5.32 -34.79 21.86
CA LEU A 94 -5.68 -35.99 22.59
C LEU A 94 -4.78 -36.21 23.82
N LYS A 95 -3.47 -35.98 23.68
CA LYS A 95 -2.54 -36.04 24.83
C LYS A 95 -2.90 -35.04 25.91
N ASN A 96 -3.30 -33.82 25.58
CA ASN A 96 -3.74 -32.83 26.57
C ASN A 96 -5.03 -33.25 27.32
N LEU A 97 -5.87 -34.07 26.68
CA LEU A 97 -7.02 -34.72 27.30
C LEU A 97 -6.67 -35.97 28.08
N GLY A 98 -5.37 -36.38 28.14
CA GLY A 98 -4.92 -37.61 28.80
C GLY A 98 -5.19 -38.86 27.93
N ILE A 99 -5.53 -38.72 26.65
CA ILE A 99 -5.89 -39.81 25.76
C ILE A 99 -4.67 -40.23 24.93
N GLY A 100 -4.25 -41.49 25.04
CA GLY A 100 -3.15 -42.05 24.26
C GLY A 100 -3.55 -42.45 22.85
N ILE A 101 -2.61 -42.37 21.91
CA ILE A 101 -2.72 -42.99 20.60
C ILE A 101 -1.65 -44.06 20.47
N LEU A 102 -2.07 -45.27 20.16
CA LEU A 102 -1.17 -46.39 19.87
C LEU A 102 -1.06 -46.53 18.34
N PHE A 103 0.11 -46.21 17.78
CA PHE A 103 0.49 -46.46 16.42
C PHE A 103 1.09 -47.88 16.34
N GLU A 104 0.30 -48.85 15.87
CA GLU A 104 0.65 -50.27 15.91
C GLU A 104 1.93 -50.56 15.14
N LYS A 105 2.00 -50.11 13.89
CA LYS A 105 3.14 -50.36 12.98
C LYS A 105 4.45 -49.77 13.50
N GLU A 106 4.39 -48.58 14.06
CA GLU A 106 5.55 -47.88 14.58
C GLU A 106 5.86 -48.28 16.03
N HIS A 107 5.00 -49.03 16.70
CA HIS A 107 5.11 -49.40 18.11
C HIS A 107 5.26 -48.22 19.06
N ILE A 108 4.51 -47.11 18.79
CA ILE A 108 4.59 -45.86 19.54
C ILE A 108 3.25 -45.60 20.22
N ASN A 109 3.34 -45.36 21.58
CA ASN A 109 2.25 -44.81 22.33
C ASN A 109 2.56 -43.34 22.63
N THR A 110 1.61 -42.44 22.33
CA THR A 110 1.82 -41.01 22.50
C THR A 110 1.91 -40.50 23.92
N LEU A 111 1.52 -41.31 24.90
CA LEU A 111 1.68 -41.01 26.32
C LEU A 111 3.05 -41.40 26.89
N ASP A 112 3.80 -42.24 26.20
CA ASP A 112 5.11 -42.70 26.61
C ASP A 112 6.25 -41.79 26.17
N SER A 113 7.48 -42.06 26.61
CA SER A 113 8.69 -41.32 26.18
C SER A 113 8.92 -41.39 24.65
N SER A 114 8.52 -42.47 23.98
CA SER A 114 8.53 -42.60 22.51
C SER A 114 7.60 -41.60 21.82
N GLY A 115 6.51 -41.25 22.49
CA GLY A 115 5.59 -40.20 22.03
C GLY A 115 6.22 -38.81 22.01
N GLU A 116 7.03 -38.46 23.01
CA GLU A 116 7.75 -37.17 23.04
C GLU A 116 8.76 -37.05 21.88
N LEU A 117 9.49 -38.13 21.62
CA LEU A 117 10.38 -38.19 20.45
C LEU A 117 9.60 -38.01 19.15
N LEU A 118 8.45 -38.72 19.01
CA LEU A 118 7.56 -38.57 17.84
C LEU A 118 7.10 -37.12 17.65
N PHE A 119 6.62 -36.46 18.73
CA PHE A 119 6.19 -35.06 18.65
C PHE A 119 7.31 -34.11 18.23
N THR A 120 8.53 -34.35 18.69
CA THR A 120 9.71 -33.57 18.29
C THR A 120 10.01 -33.73 16.80
N ILE A 121 10.02 -34.98 16.30
CA ILE A 121 10.26 -35.28 14.89
C ILE A 121 9.13 -34.70 14.01
N LEU A 122 7.86 -34.91 14.37
CA LEU A 122 6.73 -34.38 13.62
C LEU A 122 6.71 -32.85 13.61
N SER A 123 7.10 -32.20 14.71
CA SER A 123 7.19 -30.75 14.78
C SER A 123 8.25 -30.21 13.83
N SER A 124 9.43 -30.83 13.78
CA SER A 124 10.52 -30.48 12.89
C SER A 124 10.11 -30.66 11.41
N LEU A 125 9.51 -31.82 11.07
CA LEU A 125 9.04 -32.10 9.72
C LEU A 125 7.94 -31.13 9.27
N ALA A 126 6.97 -30.81 10.12
CA ALA A 126 5.91 -29.85 9.81
C ALA A 126 6.47 -28.44 9.56
N GLN A 127 7.50 -28.05 10.32
CA GLN A 127 8.19 -26.79 10.13
C GLN A 127 8.96 -26.75 8.80
N ASP A 128 9.69 -27.82 8.47
CA ASP A 128 10.43 -27.93 7.20
C ASP A 128 9.48 -27.96 5.99
N GLU A 129 8.36 -28.68 6.07
CA GLU A 129 7.33 -28.68 5.02
C GLU A 129 6.77 -27.27 4.79
N SER A 130 6.43 -26.55 5.86
CA SER A 130 5.96 -25.16 5.78
C SER A 130 7.00 -24.24 5.15
N ARG A 131 8.28 -24.41 5.49
CA ARG A 131 9.40 -23.67 4.91
C ARG A 131 9.54 -23.96 3.41
N ASN A 132 9.52 -25.21 3.03
CA ASN A 132 9.64 -25.65 1.62
C ASN A 132 8.50 -25.11 0.76
N ILE A 133 7.26 -25.17 1.25
CA ILE A 133 6.09 -24.56 0.58
C ILE A 133 6.32 -23.07 0.38
N SER A 134 6.77 -22.36 1.41
CA SER A 134 7.05 -20.92 1.33
C SER A 134 8.14 -20.60 0.31
N GLU A 135 9.23 -21.38 0.29
CA GLU A 135 10.33 -21.17 -0.66
C GLU A 135 9.92 -21.49 -2.11
N ASN A 136 9.14 -22.55 -2.33
CA ASN A 136 8.60 -22.89 -3.64
C ASN A 136 7.64 -21.78 -4.15
N CYS A 137 6.78 -21.24 -3.30
CA CYS A 137 5.94 -20.10 -3.65
C CYS A 137 6.78 -18.86 -4.00
N LYS A 138 7.81 -18.54 -3.21
CA LYS A 138 8.74 -17.43 -3.48
C LYS A 138 9.45 -17.64 -4.81
N TRP A 139 9.93 -18.84 -5.08
CA TRP A 139 10.58 -19.18 -6.35
C TRP A 139 9.64 -19.02 -7.54
N GLY A 140 8.40 -19.53 -7.44
CA GLY A 140 7.38 -19.38 -8.47
C GLY A 140 7.05 -17.93 -8.79
N ILE A 141 6.89 -17.09 -7.75
CA ILE A 141 6.65 -15.65 -7.90
C ILE A 141 7.85 -14.96 -8.57
N ARG A 142 9.08 -15.25 -8.12
CA ARG A 142 10.30 -14.67 -8.69
C ARG A 142 10.50 -15.09 -10.15
N SER A 143 10.18 -16.34 -10.49
CA SER A 143 10.23 -16.83 -11.86
C SER A 143 9.27 -16.07 -12.78
N LYS A 144 8.04 -15.81 -12.32
CA LYS A 144 7.07 -14.97 -13.03
C LYS A 144 7.59 -13.54 -13.21
N PHE A 145 8.14 -12.94 -12.16
CA PHE A 145 8.70 -11.60 -12.25
C PHE A 145 9.87 -11.50 -13.24
N LYS A 146 10.77 -12.52 -13.30
CA LYS A 146 11.84 -12.57 -14.29
C LYS A 146 11.33 -12.65 -15.73
N LYS A 147 10.15 -13.23 -15.95
CA LYS A 147 9.47 -13.27 -17.24
C LYS A 147 8.66 -11.99 -17.54
N GLY A 148 8.66 -11.02 -16.63
CA GLY A 148 7.87 -9.80 -16.75
C GLY A 148 6.37 -10.00 -16.51
N GLU A 149 5.94 -11.17 -16.02
CA GLU A 149 4.55 -11.46 -15.72
C GLU A 149 4.13 -10.68 -14.47
N MET A 150 3.21 -9.74 -14.65
CA MET A 150 2.71 -8.88 -13.59
C MET A 150 1.37 -9.41 -13.05
N HIS A 151 1.27 -9.50 -11.73
CA HIS A 151 0.00 -9.74 -11.06
C HIS A 151 -0.43 -8.48 -10.32
N VAL A 152 -1.49 -7.83 -10.80
CA VAL A 152 -2.08 -6.63 -10.18
C VAL A 152 -3.49 -6.96 -9.71
N ASN A 153 -3.81 -6.55 -8.49
CA ASN A 153 -5.18 -6.55 -8.01
C ASN A 153 -5.87 -5.26 -8.49
N THR A 154 -6.63 -5.35 -9.57
CA THR A 154 -7.29 -4.20 -10.20
C THR A 154 -8.37 -3.56 -9.32
N HIS A 155 -9.00 -4.30 -8.40
CA HIS A 155 -9.96 -3.72 -7.46
C HIS A 155 -9.37 -2.60 -6.58
N LYS A 156 -8.05 -2.60 -6.38
CA LYS A 156 -7.32 -1.58 -5.60
C LYS A 156 -6.40 -0.73 -6.45
N PHE A 157 -6.56 -0.76 -7.77
CA PHE A 157 -5.70 -0.06 -8.71
C PHE A 157 -6.56 0.81 -9.64
N LEU A 158 -6.73 2.07 -9.29
CA LEU A 158 -7.55 3.03 -10.02
C LEU A 158 -7.06 3.22 -11.46
N GLY A 159 -7.99 3.21 -12.39
CA GLY A 159 -7.74 3.48 -13.81
C GLY A 159 -7.56 2.25 -14.67
N TYR A 160 -7.56 1.04 -14.10
CA TYR A 160 -7.38 -0.19 -14.87
C TYR A 160 -8.33 -1.30 -14.48
N ASP A 161 -8.85 -1.97 -15.50
CA ASP A 161 -9.54 -3.25 -15.37
C ASP A 161 -8.63 -4.40 -15.83
N LYS A 162 -9.01 -5.63 -15.52
CA LYS A 162 -8.31 -6.83 -15.98
C LYS A 162 -9.20 -7.61 -16.95
N MET A 163 -8.75 -7.71 -18.21
CA MET A 163 -9.38 -8.52 -19.24
C MET A 163 -8.37 -9.52 -19.80
N ASP A 164 -8.71 -10.79 -19.84
CA ASP A 164 -7.85 -11.90 -20.32
C ASP A 164 -6.43 -11.89 -19.74
N GLY A 165 -6.34 -11.57 -18.45
CA GLY A 165 -5.05 -11.51 -17.75
C GLY A 165 -4.23 -10.25 -17.95
N LYS A 166 -4.64 -9.35 -18.87
CA LYS A 166 -3.96 -8.09 -19.20
C LYS A 166 -4.66 -6.90 -18.54
N LEU A 167 -3.88 -5.85 -18.26
CA LEU A 167 -4.43 -4.56 -17.81
C LEU A 167 -4.99 -3.78 -19.02
N VAL A 168 -6.22 -3.33 -18.89
CA VAL A 168 -6.91 -2.50 -19.88
C VAL A 168 -7.33 -1.21 -19.17
N ILE A 169 -7.17 -0.06 -19.84
CA ILE A 169 -7.55 1.23 -19.27
C ILE A 169 -9.07 1.30 -19.07
N ASN A 170 -9.48 1.62 -17.84
CA ASN A 170 -10.85 2.02 -17.53
C ASN A 170 -10.97 3.54 -17.72
N GLU A 171 -11.55 3.98 -18.81
CA GLU A 171 -11.58 5.41 -19.19
C GLU A 171 -12.32 6.30 -18.16
N ARG A 172 -13.31 5.77 -17.45
CA ARG A 172 -13.99 6.50 -16.37
C ARG A 172 -13.02 6.83 -15.23
N GLU A 173 -12.28 5.86 -14.78
CA GLU A 173 -11.30 6.03 -13.71
C GLU A 173 -10.01 6.72 -14.18
N ALA A 174 -9.59 6.48 -15.42
CA ALA A 174 -8.43 7.13 -16.01
C ALA A 174 -8.56 8.65 -16.08
N LYS A 175 -9.77 9.19 -16.26
CA LYS A 175 -10.04 10.64 -16.18
C LYS A 175 -9.68 11.19 -14.80
N ILE A 176 -9.97 10.44 -13.73
CA ILE A 176 -9.64 10.83 -12.35
C ILE A 176 -8.11 10.83 -12.16
N VAL A 177 -7.43 9.79 -12.64
CA VAL A 177 -5.96 9.71 -12.58
C VAL A 177 -5.34 10.90 -13.33
N ARG A 178 -5.72 11.17 -14.58
CA ARG A 178 -5.21 12.30 -15.36
C ARG A 178 -5.46 13.65 -14.68
N ARG A 179 -6.62 13.81 -14.04
CA ARG A 179 -6.95 15.01 -13.25
C ARG A 179 -6.01 15.17 -12.05
N ILE A 180 -5.75 14.11 -11.27
CA ILE A 180 -4.83 14.14 -10.14
C ILE A 180 -3.42 14.58 -10.56
N TYR A 181 -2.91 14.06 -11.67
CA TYR A 181 -1.61 14.45 -12.22
C TYR A 181 -1.58 15.90 -12.64
N ARG A 182 -2.61 16.37 -13.34
CA ARG A 182 -2.75 17.74 -13.80
C ARG A 182 -2.82 18.74 -12.63
N GLU A 183 -3.69 18.51 -11.66
CA GLU A 183 -3.84 19.39 -10.49
C GLU A 183 -2.56 19.46 -9.66
N PHE A 184 -1.84 18.33 -9.51
CA PHE A 184 -0.56 18.33 -8.82
C PHE A 184 0.50 19.21 -9.53
N LEU A 185 0.59 19.11 -10.86
CA LEU A 185 1.49 19.94 -11.67
C LEU A 185 1.04 21.42 -11.73
N TRP A 186 -0.24 21.71 -11.49
CA TRP A 186 -0.76 23.07 -11.31
C TRP A 186 -0.52 23.65 -9.91
N GLY A 187 0.23 22.93 -9.07
CA GLY A 187 0.67 23.44 -7.78
C GLY A 187 -0.20 23.05 -6.60
N HIS A 188 -1.31 22.32 -6.80
CA HIS A 188 -2.13 21.81 -5.70
C HIS A 188 -1.37 20.80 -4.83
N SER A 189 -1.64 20.84 -3.54
CA SER A 189 -1.14 19.84 -2.61
C SER A 189 -1.96 18.53 -2.71
N PRO A 190 -1.40 17.37 -2.35
CA PRO A 190 -2.18 16.13 -2.29
C PRO A 190 -3.41 16.21 -1.37
N GLN A 191 -3.38 17.10 -0.37
CA GLN A 191 -4.51 17.33 0.54
C GLN A 191 -5.63 18.11 -0.15
N GLU A 192 -5.30 19.11 -0.94
CA GLU A 192 -6.26 19.90 -1.72
C GLU A 192 -6.92 19.03 -2.78
N ILE A 193 -6.13 18.23 -3.52
CA ILE A 193 -6.64 17.30 -4.53
C ILE A 193 -7.60 16.28 -3.89
N ALA A 194 -7.19 15.67 -2.78
CA ALA A 194 -8.04 14.71 -2.06
C ALA A 194 -9.38 15.34 -1.63
N LYS A 195 -9.32 16.56 -1.09
CA LYS A 195 -10.51 17.29 -0.66
C LYS A 195 -11.41 17.67 -1.84
N GLY A 196 -10.85 18.16 -2.94
CA GLY A 196 -11.62 18.50 -4.15
C GLY A 196 -12.36 17.30 -4.72
N LEU A 197 -11.70 16.12 -4.79
CA LEU A 197 -12.34 14.87 -5.23
C LEU A 197 -13.47 14.42 -4.28
N GLU A 198 -13.30 14.60 -2.96
CA GLU A 198 -14.28 14.25 -1.94
C GLU A 198 -15.49 15.22 -1.99
N ASP A 199 -15.25 16.53 -2.07
CA ASP A 199 -16.29 17.57 -2.14
C ASP A 199 -17.17 17.44 -3.39
N GLU A 200 -16.62 16.95 -4.51
CA GLU A 200 -17.34 16.65 -5.75
C GLU A 200 -18.01 15.26 -5.77
N GLY A 201 -17.86 14.47 -4.70
CA GLY A 201 -18.45 13.14 -4.61
C GLY A 201 -17.82 12.10 -5.54
N ILE A 202 -16.58 12.31 -5.98
CA ILE A 202 -15.87 11.39 -6.86
C ILE A 202 -15.39 10.19 -6.04
N GLU A 203 -15.85 9.01 -6.42
CA GLU A 203 -15.48 7.76 -5.75
C GLU A 203 -14.08 7.29 -6.17
N GLY A 204 -13.31 6.83 -5.17
CA GLY A 204 -12.02 6.19 -5.37
C GLY A 204 -12.13 4.68 -5.61
N CYS A 205 -11.01 3.96 -5.46
CA CYS A 205 -11.00 2.50 -5.58
C CYS A 205 -12.06 1.85 -4.67
N MET A 206 -12.77 0.85 -5.20
CA MET A 206 -13.82 0.08 -4.48
C MET A 206 -15.00 0.95 -4.02
N GLY A 207 -15.29 2.06 -4.67
CA GLY A 207 -16.39 2.96 -4.28
C GLY A 207 -16.10 3.75 -3.01
N ALA A 208 -14.84 3.93 -2.64
CA ALA A 208 -14.46 4.71 -1.47
C ALA A 208 -14.84 6.18 -1.66
N LYS A 209 -15.72 6.69 -0.80
CA LYS A 209 -16.18 8.09 -0.83
C LYS A 209 -15.16 9.05 -0.22
N LYS A 210 -14.26 8.54 0.63
CA LYS A 210 -13.25 9.33 1.32
C LYS A 210 -11.91 9.22 0.62
N TRP A 211 -11.30 10.38 0.37
CA TRP A 211 -9.96 10.48 -0.19
C TRP A 211 -8.94 10.88 0.88
N TYR A 212 -7.79 10.24 0.85
CA TYR A 212 -6.67 10.56 1.72
C TYR A 212 -5.50 11.11 0.91
N PRO A 213 -4.75 12.10 1.42
CA PRO A 213 -3.55 12.59 0.76
C PRO A 213 -2.54 11.49 0.39
N SER A 214 -2.45 10.46 1.24
CA SER A 214 -1.60 9.29 0.97
C SER A 214 -2.05 8.48 -0.25
N ALA A 215 -3.35 8.40 -0.52
CA ALA A 215 -3.87 7.75 -1.71
C ALA A 215 -3.48 8.53 -2.98
N VAL A 216 -3.61 9.86 -2.95
CA VAL A 216 -3.18 10.74 -4.05
C VAL A 216 -1.67 10.60 -4.29
N ILE A 217 -0.84 10.62 -3.24
CA ILE A 217 0.61 10.43 -3.34
C ILE A 217 0.94 9.05 -3.95
N ASN A 218 0.23 8.00 -3.52
CA ASN A 218 0.45 6.66 -4.06
C ASN A 218 0.10 6.57 -5.55
N ILE A 219 -0.95 7.26 -6.01
CA ILE A 219 -1.30 7.34 -7.43
C ILE A 219 -0.20 8.08 -8.21
N LEU A 220 0.23 9.25 -7.73
CA LEU A 220 1.26 10.07 -8.38
C LEU A 220 2.63 9.40 -8.45
N LYS A 221 2.99 8.55 -7.48
CA LYS A 221 4.27 7.83 -7.41
C LYS A 221 4.24 6.45 -8.04
N ASN A 222 3.10 6.00 -8.54
CA ASN A 222 2.98 4.65 -9.10
C ASN A 222 3.39 4.63 -10.58
N GLU A 223 4.52 4.01 -10.88
CA GLU A 223 5.06 3.86 -12.24
C GLU A 223 4.13 3.10 -13.18
N LYS A 224 3.17 2.34 -12.65
CA LYS A 224 2.21 1.62 -13.49
C LYS A 224 1.28 2.55 -14.26
N HIS A 225 1.07 3.77 -13.78
CA HIS A 225 0.26 4.73 -14.53
C HIS A 225 0.93 5.21 -15.82
N MET A 226 2.26 5.13 -15.94
CA MET A 226 2.97 5.40 -17.21
C MET A 226 3.23 4.14 -18.05
N GLY A 227 2.72 2.96 -17.64
CA GLY A 227 2.85 1.72 -18.39
C GLY A 227 4.05 0.84 -18.03
N ASP A 228 4.89 1.25 -17.08
CA ASP A 228 6.00 0.46 -16.56
C ASP A 228 5.59 -0.30 -15.30
N ALA A 229 6.40 -1.24 -14.84
CA ALA A 229 6.14 -1.96 -13.60
C ALA A 229 7.42 -2.28 -12.82
N LEU A 230 7.50 -1.81 -11.59
CA LEU A 230 8.50 -2.27 -10.62
C LEU A 230 7.93 -3.42 -9.81
N LEU A 231 8.49 -4.61 -10.02
CA LEU A 231 8.09 -5.84 -9.36
C LEU A 231 8.96 -6.07 -8.11
N GLN A 232 8.45 -6.85 -7.15
CA GLN A 232 9.13 -7.17 -5.90
C GLN A 232 9.36 -5.93 -4.99
N LYS A 233 8.41 -4.98 -4.94
CA LYS A 233 8.44 -3.83 -4.02
C LYS A 233 8.36 -4.23 -2.54
N SER A 234 7.88 -5.44 -2.25
CA SER A 234 7.83 -6.03 -0.91
C SER A 234 8.13 -7.52 -0.95
N TYR A 235 8.56 -8.07 0.17
CA TYR A 235 8.78 -9.50 0.32
C TYR A 235 8.39 -9.97 1.72
N THR A 236 8.14 -11.29 1.85
CA THR A 236 7.88 -11.90 3.15
C THR A 236 9.21 -12.20 3.83
N ALA A 237 9.53 -11.48 4.91
CA ALA A 237 10.80 -11.62 5.62
C ALA A 237 10.88 -12.94 6.38
N ASP A 238 9.80 -13.32 7.05
CA ASP A 238 9.73 -14.55 7.85
C ASP A 238 8.55 -15.41 7.43
N PHE A 239 8.82 -16.69 7.19
CA PHE A 239 7.80 -17.65 6.73
C PHE A 239 6.82 -18.07 7.82
N LEU A 240 7.19 -17.96 9.11
CA LEU A 240 6.33 -18.31 10.23
C LEU A 240 5.29 -17.21 10.47
N THR A 241 5.75 -15.98 10.64
CA THR A 241 4.87 -14.83 10.93
C THR A 241 4.20 -14.25 9.68
N LYS A 242 4.66 -14.65 8.48
CA LYS A 242 4.21 -14.13 7.16
C LYS A 242 4.31 -12.61 7.05
N LYS A 243 5.18 -11.97 7.85
CA LYS A 243 5.36 -10.53 7.90
C LYS A 243 5.93 -10.02 6.56
N GLN A 244 5.18 -9.14 5.90
CA GLN A 244 5.65 -8.44 4.71
C GLN A 244 6.42 -7.18 5.10
N VAL A 245 7.56 -6.96 4.45
CA VAL A 245 8.39 -5.75 4.58
C VAL A 245 8.62 -5.14 3.21
N LYS A 246 8.84 -3.82 3.18
CA LYS A 246 9.24 -3.13 1.95
C LYS A 246 10.64 -3.60 1.56
N ASN A 247 10.85 -3.76 0.26
CA ASN A 247 12.15 -4.12 -0.30
C ASN A 247 12.93 -2.84 -0.60
N HIS A 248 14.06 -2.65 0.08
CA HIS A 248 14.98 -1.54 -0.11
C HIS A 248 16.26 -1.96 -0.84
N GLY A 249 16.25 -3.14 -1.47
CA GLY A 249 17.39 -3.72 -2.20
C GLY A 249 17.85 -5.07 -1.64
N GLU A 250 17.24 -5.57 -0.55
CA GLU A 250 17.58 -6.86 0.06
C GLU A 250 17.25 -8.04 -0.87
N VAL A 251 16.23 -7.86 -1.69
CA VAL A 251 15.84 -8.85 -2.72
C VAL A 251 15.82 -8.16 -4.08
N THR A 252 16.34 -8.84 -5.10
CA THR A 252 16.39 -8.30 -6.46
C THR A 252 15.01 -7.85 -6.94
N GLN A 253 14.89 -6.57 -7.28
CA GLN A 253 13.73 -6.00 -7.92
C GLN A 253 13.84 -6.13 -9.45
N VAL A 254 12.71 -6.28 -10.11
CA VAL A 254 12.66 -6.36 -11.58
C VAL A 254 11.84 -5.18 -12.10
N TYR A 255 12.47 -4.35 -12.93
CA TYR A 255 11.80 -3.24 -13.60
C TYR A 255 11.44 -3.65 -15.03
N VAL A 256 10.17 -3.63 -15.37
CA VAL A 256 9.62 -3.99 -16.68
C VAL A 256 9.14 -2.72 -17.37
N LYS A 257 9.80 -2.33 -18.45
CA LYS A 257 9.40 -1.20 -19.28
C LYS A 257 8.29 -1.61 -20.24
N GLY A 258 7.28 -0.74 -20.41
CA GLY A 258 6.20 -0.97 -21.37
C GLY A 258 5.40 -2.23 -21.09
N SER A 259 5.18 -2.57 -19.80
CA SER A 259 4.46 -3.79 -19.40
C SER A 259 2.97 -3.75 -19.81
N HIS A 260 2.41 -2.57 -19.98
CA HIS A 260 1.02 -2.32 -20.39
C HIS A 260 0.86 -0.89 -20.94
N ILE A 261 -0.31 -0.56 -21.45
CA ILE A 261 -0.61 0.80 -21.96
C ILE A 261 -0.75 1.75 -20.75
N GLY A 262 0.04 2.83 -20.74
CA GLY A 262 -0.01 3.85 -19.69
C GLY A 262 -1.23 4.78 -19.83
N ILE A 263 -1.79 5.21 -18.69
CA ILE A 263 -2.81 6.29 -18.63
C ILE A 263 -2.15 7.65 -18.80
N ILE A 264 -0.93 7.78 -18.28
CA ILE A 264 -0.10 8.98 -18.26
C ILE A 264 1.12 8.72 -19.15
N ASP A 265 1.52 9.69 -19.93
CA ASP A 265 2.78 9.62 -20.68
C ASP A 265 3.98 9.74 -19.73
N LYS A 266 5.13 9.27 -20.20
CA LYS A 266 6.35 9.21 -19.40
C LYS A 266 6.89 10.60 -19.03
N GLU A 267 6.72 11.59 -19.92
CA GLU A 267 7.19 12.96 -19.70
C GLU A 267 6.41 13.59 -18.54
N THR A 268 5.09 13.45 -18.53
CA THR A 268 4.20 13.91 -17.44
C THR A 268 4.51 13.20 -16.13
N TRP A 269 4.75 11.87 -16.14
CA TRP A 269 5.10 11.13 -14.93
C TRP A 269 6.43 11.61 -14.35
N ASN A 270 7.46 11.78 -15.17
CA ASN A 270 8.77 12.30 -14.75
C ASN A 270 8.64 13.71 -14.18
N ALA A 271 7.89 14.60 -14.83
CA ALA A 271 7.64 15.94 -14.34
C ALA A 271 7.04 15.94 -12.92
N VAL A 272 6.11 15.02 -12.65
CA VAL A 272 5.54 14.84 -11.30
C VAL A 272 6.61 14.40 -10.29
N GLN A 273 7.51 13.48 -10.64
CA GLN A 273 8.58 13.06 -9.72
C GLN A 273 9.56 14.21 -9.44
N LEU A 274 9.92 15.00 -10.45
CA LEU A 274 10.75 16.20 -10.30
C LEU A 274 10.05 17.26 -9.43
N GLU A 275 8.74 17.43 -9.57
CA GLU A 275 7.96 18.36 -8.72
C GLU A 275 7.93 17.88 -7.26
N PHE A 276 7.85 16.58 -6.98
CA PHE A 276 8.00 16.06 -5.62
C PHE A 276 9.37 16.39 -5.04
N ALA A 277 10.45 16.16 -5.80
CA ALA A 277 11.81 16.46 -5.37
C ALA A 277 11.99 17.96 -5.09
N ARG A 278 11.52 18.84 -6.00
CA ARG A 278 11.54 20.28 -5.82
C ARG A 278 10.81 20.74 -4.57
N ARG A 279 9.59 20.19 -4.32
CA ARG A 279 8.81 20.55 -3.12
C ARG A 279 9.51 20.11 -1.83
N GLU A 280 10.13 18.93 -1.84
CA GLU A 280 10.87 18.40 -0.69
C GLU A 280 12.10 19.28 -0.39
N GLU A 281 12.87 19.65 -1.42
CA GLU A 281 14.01 20.55 -1.30
C GLU A 281 13.59 21.93 -0.78
N PHE A 282 12.53 22.51 -1.36
CA PHE A 282 11.98 23.79 -0.93
C PHE A 282 11.56 23.78 0.55
N VAL A 283 10.89 22.72 1.00
CA VAL A 283 10.49 22.56 2.40
C VAL A 283 11.71 22.46 3.32
N LYS A 284 12.75 21.75 2.91
CA LYS A 284 13.99 21.58 3.66
C LYS A 284 14.78 22.90 3.75
N GLU A 285 14.95 23.59 2.63
CA GLU A 285 15.69 24.86 2.53
C GLU A 285 15.05 25.95 3.42
N HIS A 286 13.71 26.01 3.45
CA HIS A 286 12.99 27.06 4.18
C HIS A 286 12.49 26.63 5.56
N GLY A 287 12.85 25.43 6.04
CA GLY A 287 12.48 24.93 7.37
C GLY A 287 10.96 24.82 7.60
N LEU A 288 10.20 24.48 6.56
CA LEU A 288 8.75 24.38 6.58
C LEU A 288 8.29 23.03 7.10
N LYS A 289 7.04 22.94 7.63
CA LYS A 289 6.41 21.66 8.00
C LYS A 289 5.93 20.85 6.80
N GLY A 290 5.70 21.49 5.66
CA GLY A 290 5.23 20.88 4.43
C GLY A 290 4.90 21.93 3.38
N TYR A 291 4.89 21.54 2.13
CA TYR A 291 4.53 22.42 1.01
C TYR A 291 3.01 22.52 0.91
N GLY A 292 2.46 23.76 0.97
CA GLY A 292 1.03 23.98 0.96
C GLY A 292 0.29 23.44 2.20
N TYR A 293 0.99 23.27 3.33
CA TYR A 293 0.40 22.74 4.55
C TYR A 293 -0.51 23.77 5.22
N GLY A 294 -1.82 23.49 5.21
CA GLY A 294 -2.83 24.35 5.84
C GLY A 294 -4.23 23.71 5.82
N ARG A 295 -5.14 24.24 6.65
CA ARG A 295 -6.53 23.75 6.69
C ARG A 295 -7.39 24.23 5.52
N GLU A 296 -7.01 25.32 4.90
CA GLU A 296 -7.72 25.93 3.78
C GLU A 296 -6.74 26.20 2.64
N CYS A 297 -7.20 25.88 1.42
CA CYS A 297 -6.46 26.11 0.20
C CYS A 297 -6.26 27.62 -0.02
N ASN A 298 -5.01 28.05 -0.02
CA ASN A 298 -4.66 29.43 -0.38
C ASN A 298 -3.33 29.42 -1.12
N PRO A 299 -3.23 30.02 -2.31
CA PRO A 299 -2.03 30.02 -3.15
C PRO A 299 -0.76 30.51 -2.47
N PHE A 300 -0.90 31.38 -1.46
CA PHE A 300 0.22 31.95 -0.71
C PHE A 300 0.70 31.09 0.47
N THR A 301 -0.01 30.02 0.82
CA THR A 301 0.34 29.16 1.95
C THR A 301 1.72 28.51 1.73
N SER A 302 2.60 28.66 2.72
CA SER A 302 4.00 28.19 2.70
C SER A 302 4.90 28.83 1.62
N ARG A 303 4.47 29.92 1.01
CA ARG A 303 5.21 30.61 -0.07
C ARG A 303 5.59 32.05 0.25
N ILE A 304 5.21 32.61 1.41
CA ILE A 304 5.55 34.00 1.80
C ILE A 304 6.67 33.97 2.82
N PHE A 305 7.70 34.78 2.56
CA PHE A 305 8.88 34.92 3.42
C PHE A 305 9.19 36.36 3.72
N CYS A 306 9.78 36.59 4.88
CA CYS A 306 10.22 37.91 5.31
C CYS A 306 11.56 38.26 4.67
N GLY A 307 11.65 39.39 3.99
CA GLY A 307 12.88 39.90 3.41
C GLY A 307 13.91 40.38 4.42
N GLU A 308 13.51 40.64 5.69
CA GLU A 308 14.40 41.05 6.76
C GLU A 308 15.01 39.85 7.51
N CYS A 309 14.14 38.94 7.99
CA CYS A 309 14.59 37.85 8.86
C CYS A 309 14.53 36.45 8.21
N GLY A 310 14.11 36.35 6.95
CA GLY A 310 14.01 35.08 6.21
C GLY A 310 12.87 34.16 6.66
N SER A 311 12.17 34.47 7.75
CA SER A 311 11.15 33.58 8.31
C SER A 311 9.88 33.49 7.47
N PRO A 312 9.20 32.34 7.44
CA PRO A 312 7.92 32.21 6.76
C PRO A 312 6.83 33.03 7.45
N TYR A 313 5.86 33.45 6.66
CA TYR A 313 4.64 34.07 7.15
C TYR A 313 3.61 33.00 7.49
N THR A 314 2.86 33.21 8.57
CA THR A 314 1.73 32.40 9.00
C THR A 314 0.43 33.12 8.79
N ARG A 315 -0.61 32.40 8.40
CA ARG A 315 -1.94 32.96 8.17
C ARG A 315 -2.72 33.06 9.48
N HIS A 316 -3.26 34.26 9.76
CA HIS A 316 -4.11 34.53 10.90
C HIS A 316 -5.49 34.99 10.42
N THR A 317 -6.54 34.30 10.89
CA THR A 317 -7.93 34.63 10.60
C THR A 317 -8.60 35.16 11.86
N TRP A 318 -8.92 36.41 11.87
CA TRP A 318 -9.66 37.07 12.95
C TRP A 318 -11.16 36.86 12.70
N ARG A 319 -11.71 35.78 13.17
CA ARG A 319 -13.11 35.39 12.91
C ARG A 319 -14.14 36.44 13.30
N SER A 320 -13.88 37.20 14.38
CA SER A 320 -14.77 38.27 14.87
C SER A 320 -14.84 39.49 13.95
N ARG A 321 -13.84 39.67 13.05
CA ARG A 321 -13.73 40.82 12.15
C ARG A 321 -13.75 40.47 10.68
N GLY A 322 -13.79 39.19 10.34
CA GLY A 322 -13.71 38.71 8.95
C GLY A 322 -12.39 39.03 8.25
N ILE A 323 -11.35 39.46 9.00
CA ILE A 323 -10.09 39.90 8.43
C ILE A 323 -9.12 38.72 8.34
N MET A 324 -8.56 38.51 7.15
CA MET A 324 -7.50 37.56 6.89
C MET A 324 -6.18 38.30 6.69
N GLN A 325 -5.21 37.99 7.53
CA GLN A 325 -3.88 38.62 7.49
C GLN A 325 -2.78 37.55 7.58
N TRP A 326 -1.63 37.93 7.05
CA TRP A 326 -0.40 37.12 7.13
C TRP A 326 0.58 37.84 8.06
N GLN A 327 1.21 37.09 8.97
CA GLN A 327 2.15 37.62 9.94
C GLN A 327 3.49 36.90 9.82
N CYS A 328 4.58 37.66 9.83
CA CYS A 328 5.93 37.08 9.95
C CYS A 328 6.01 36.29 11.26
N LYS A 329 6.47 35.03 11.17
CA LYS A 329 6.58 34.13 12.32
C LYS A 329 7.43 34.71 13.45
N ASN A 330 8.46 35.50 13.12
CA ASN A 330 9.36 36.13 14.07
C ASN A 330 8.97 37.60 14.38
N HIS A 331 7.77 38.06 14.01
CA HIS A 331 7.36 39.42 14.32
C HIS A 331 7.28 39.68 15.83
N MET A 332 6.73 38.72 16.57
CA MET A 332 6.68 38.76 18.03
C MET A 332 7.26 37.49 18.63
N THR A 333 8.28 37.61 19.46
CA THR A 333 8.86 36.53 20.25
C THR A 333 8.87 36.95 21.71
N ASP A 334 8.26 36.10 22.57
CA ASP A 334 8.18 36.35 24.02
C ASP A 334 7.60 37.74 24.40
N GLY A 335 6.60 38.22 23.62
CA GLY A 335 5.94 39.50 23.83
C GLY A 335 6.73 40.72 23.35
N LYS A 336 7.90 40.56 22.73
CA LYS A 336 8.71 41.64 22.17
C LYS A 336 8.66 41.58 20.64
N VAL A 337 8.62 42.75 19.99
CA VAL A 337 8.74 42.88 18.53
C VAL A 337 10.18 42.61 18.15
N THR A 338 10.41 41.53 17.39
CA THR A 338 11.75 41.08 16.98
C THR A 338 12.00 41.25 15.47
N CYS A 339 10.95 41.46 14.68
CA CYS A 339 11.05 41.75 13.25
C CYS A 339 10.19 42.94 12.86
N VAL A 340 10.73 43.85 12.08
CA VAL A 340 10.05 45.10 11.64
C VAL A 340 8.91 44.76 10.67
N ASN A 341 9.05 43.73 9.84
CA ASN A 341 7.99 43.30 8.96
C ASN A 341 6.88 42.58 9.75
N GLY A 342 5.76 43.24 9.94
CA GLY A 342 4.63 42.76 10.72
C GLY A 342 3.61 41.99 9.88
N PHE A 343 2.46 42.61 9.69
CA PHE A 343 1.30 42.05 9.02
C PHE A 343 1.23 42.45 7.54
N VAL A 344 0.73 41.55 6.73
CA VAL A 344 0.37 41.76 5.31
C VAL A 344 -1.07 41.33 5.12
N SER A 345 -1.90 42.14 4.48
CA SER A 345 -3.28 41.79 4.21
C SER A 345 -3.37 40.82 3.03
N GLN A 346 -4.41 40.01 3.02
CA GLN A 346 -4.69 39.11 1.88
C GLN A 346 -4.92 39.92 0.60
N SER A 347 -5.66 41.04 0.70
CA SER A 347 -5.96 41.92 -0.44
C SER A 347 -4.71 42.57 -1.03
N ASP A 348 -3.71 42.95 -0.20
CA ASP A 348 -2.46 43.50 -0.71
C ASP A 348 -1.63 42.44 -1.48
N LEU A 349 -1.62 41.17 -1.00
CA LEU A 349 -0.97 40.09 -1.74
C LEU A 349 -1.65 39.81 -3.06
N GLU A 350 -2.98 39.81 -3.09
CA GLU A 350 -3.78 39.57 -4.31
C GLU A 350 -3.56 40.73 -5.32
N SER A 351 -3.64 41.96 -4.88
CA SER A 351 -3.35 43.12 -5.74
C SER A 351 -1.90 43.12 -6.23
N GLY A 352 -0.97 42.79 -5.34
CA GLY A 352 0.44 42.66 -5.66
C GLY A 352 0.70 41.58 -6.72
N PHE A 353 0.03 40.43 -6.61
CA PHE A 353 0.11 39.38 -7.62
C PHE A 353 -0.37 39.86 -9.00
N VAL A 354 -1.53 40.48 -9.09
CA VAL A 354 -2.05 41.01 -10.36
C VAL A 354 -1.04 41.98 -11.01
N LYS A 355 -0.47 42.90 -10.23
CA LYS A 355 0.56 43.83 -10.73
C LYS A 355 1.80 43.10 -11.21
N ALA A 356 2.33 42.15 -10.41
CA ALA A 356 3.54 41.41 -10.73
C ALA A 356 3.35 40.53 -11.97
N TYR A 357 2.21 39.86 -12.09
CA TYR A 357 1.90 39.04 -13.24
C TYR A 357 1.77 39.89 -14.52
N ASN A 358 1.09 41.04 -14.47
CA ASN A 358 0.98 41.93 -15.62
C ASN A 358 2.35 42.54 -15.99
N MET A 359 3.25 42.78 -15.03
CA MET A 359 4.64 43.19 -15.32
C MET A 359 5.40 42.07 -16.04
N LEU A 360 5.26 40.79 -15.60
CA LEU A 360 5.82 39.65 -16.29
C LEU A 360 5.35 39.57 -17.75
N LEU A 361 4.05 39.78 -18.01
CA LEU A 361 3.49 39.79 -19.36
C LEU A 361 4.02 40.93 -20.23
N LYS A 362 4.32 42.10 -19.63
CA LYS A 362 4.97 43.23 -20.35
C LYS A 362 6.40 42.89 -20.79
N HIS A 363 7.08 42.02 -20.06
CA HIS A 363 8.43 41.55 -20.40
C HIS A 363 8.42 40.30 -21.32
N LYS A 364 7.26 39.86 -21.82
CA LYS A 364 7.11 38.63 -22.58
C LYS A 364 8.02 38.54 -23.83
N GLU A 365 8.28 39.63 -24.51
CA GLU A 365 9.17 39.63 -25.68
C GLU A 365 10.58 39.15 -25.37
N ILE A 366 11.08 39.44 -24.16
CA ILE A 366 12.39 38.99 -23.68
C ILE A 366 12.29 37.57 -23.14
N LEU A 367 11.16 37.18 -22.59
CA LEU A 367 10.97 35.91 -21.90
C LEU A 367 10.62 34.76 -22.89
N ILE A 368 9.89 35.03 -23.96
CA ILE A 368 9.51 34.02 -24.94
C ILE A 368 10.72 33.27 -25.53
N PRO A 369 11.81 33.91 -25.97
CA PRO A 369 13.00 33.19 -26.43
C PRO A 369 13.58 32.25 -25.36
N ARG A 370 13.64 32.68 -24.09
CA ARG A 370 14.14 31.89 -22.98
C ARG A 370 13.22 30.69 -22.69
N TRP A 371 11.90 30.87 -22.71
CA TRP A 371 10.97 29.74 -22.54
C TRP A 371 11.07 28.73 -23.69
N LYS A 372 11.24 29.19 -24.92
CA LYS A 372 11.45 28.32 -26.09
C LYS A 372 12.75 27.51 -25.96
N ASP A 373 13.85 28.14 -25.52
CA ASP A 373 15.10 27.46 -25.25
C ASP A 373 14.94 26.42 -24.12
N THR A 374 14.22 26.77 -23.03
CA THR A 374 13.92 25.84 -21.93
C THR A 374 13.06 24.64 -22.39
N ILE A 375 12.17 24.83 -23.37
CA ILE A 375 11.39 23.72 -23.94
C ILE A 375 12.29 22.74 -24.67
N GLU A 376 13.38 23.20 -25.28
CA GLU A 376 14.35 22.34 -25.99
C GLU A 376 15.37 21.69 -25.06
N THR A 377 15.91 22.44 -24.11
CA THR A 377 17.08 22.06 -23.31
C THR A 377 16.78 21.63 -21.88
N GLY A 378 15.64 22.05 -21.32
CA GLY A 378 15.26 21.81 -19.93
C GLY A 378 14.86 20.37 -19.63
N ASN A 379 14.73 20.04 -18.33
CA ASN A 379 14.15 18.79 -17.88
C ASN A 379 12.61 18.78 -18.08
N GLU A 380 11.98 17.65 -17.86
CA GLU A 380 10.52 17.48 -18.14
C GLU A 380 9.64 18.47 -17.38
N LEU A 381 9.98 18.82 -16.14
CA LEU A 381 9.24 19.80 -15.34
C LEU A 381 9.46 21.22 -15.86
N GLU A 382 10.70 21.58 -16.18
CA GLU A 382 11.05 22.90 -16.73
C GLU A 382 10.38 23.10 -18.09
N ARG A 383 10.42 22.10 -18.96
CA ARG A 383 9.73 22.12 -20.27
C ARG A 383 8.24 22.32 -20.13
N LEU A 384 7.61 21.60 -19.21
CA LEU A 384 6.17 21.73 -18.95
C LEU A 384 5.83 23.14 -18.47
N ARG A 385 6.61 23.70 -17.55
CA ARG A 385 6.41 25.07 -17.04
C ARG A 385 6.63 26.11 -18.12
N ALA A 386 7.71 25.98 -18.91
CA ALA A 386 7.97 26.88 -20.01
C ALA A 386 6.82 26.89 -21.04
N LYS A 387 6.25 25.73 -21.37
CA LYS A 387 5.03 25.64 -22.20
C LYS A 387 3.84 26.37 -21.56
N GLN A 388 3.61 26.15 -20.25
CA GLN A 388 2.54 26.86 -19.52
C GLN A 388 2.69 28.39 -19.56
N PHE A 389 3.91 28.89 -19.32
CA PHE A 389 4.16 30.35 -19.39
C PHE A 389 4.04 30.89 -20.80
N LEU A 390 4.41 30.10 -21.83
CA LEU A 390 4.21 30.48 -23.22
C LEU A 390 2.72 30.62 -23.54
N ASP A 391 1.90 29.65 -23.17
CA ASP A 391 0.43 29.69 -23.37
C ASP A 391 -0.20 30.86 -22.58
N LEU A 392 0.27 31.13 -21.36
CA LEU A 392 -0.19 32.25 -20.54
C LEU A 392 0.21 33.61 -21.14
N SER A 393 1.33 33.70 -21.85
CA SER A 393 1.78 34.94 -22.48
C SER A 393 0.87 35.41 -23.63
N GLU A 394 0.02 34.54 -24.14
CA GLU A 394 -0.99 34.86 -25.16
C GLU A 394 -2.30 35.40 -24.53
N GLN A 395 -2.46 35.28 -23.24
CA GLN A 395 -3.65 35.74 -22.53
C GLN A 395 -3.57 37.25 -22.26
N PRO A 396 -4.71 37.96 -22.12
CA PRO A 396 -4.74 39.36 -21.74
C PRO A 396 -4.22 39.62 -20.33
N GLU A 397 -3.87 40.87 -20.04
CA GLU A 397 -3.55 41.31 -18.68
C GLU A 397 -4.72 41.02 -17.73
N LEU A 398 -4.39 40.71 -16.46
CA LEU A 398 -5.38 40.44 -15.42
C LEU A 398 -6.01 41.75 -14.94
N GLU A 399 -7.33 41.77 -14.91
CA GLU A 399 -8.10 42.86 -14.28
C GLU A 399 -8.32 42.59 -12.77
N CYS A 400 -8.43 41.32 -12.39
CA CYS A 400 -8.66 40.90 -11.00
C CYS A 400 -7.83 39.66 -10.65
N TYR A 401 -7.78 39.33 -9.34
CA TYR A 401 -7.07 38.18 -8.83
C TYR A 401 -7.75 36.86 -9.22
N VAL A 402 -6.95 35.93 -9.76
CA VAL A 402 -7.37 34.58 -10.12
C VAL A 402 -6.58 33.56 -9.27
N PRO A 403 -7.22 32.93 -8.25
CA PRO A 403 -6.54 32.03 -7.32
C PRO A 403 -5.84 30.84 -7.99
N GLU A 404 -6.48 30.22 -8.96
CA GLU A 404 -5.97 29.05 -9.69
C GLU A 404 -4.68 29.40 -10.45
N LEU A 405 -4.66 30.57 -11.09
CA LEU A 405 -3.48 31.08 -11.77
C LEU A 405 -2.34 31.36 -10.78
N ALA A 406 -2.65 32.03 -9.67
CA ALA A 406 -1.67 32.32 -8.63
C ALA A 406 -1.07 31.01 -8.06
N GLN A 407 -1.91 30.00 -7.84
CA GLN A 407 -1.48 28.67 -7.40
C GLN A 407 -0.49 28.02 -8.36
N MET A 408 -0.72 28.15 -9.66
CA MET A 408 0.07 27.55 -10.71
C MET A 408 1.42 28.25 -10.94
N VAL A 409 1.44 29.59 -10.89
CA VAL A 409 2.61 30.36 -11.34
C VAL A 409 3.51 30.88 -10.23
N ILE A 410 3.03 31.02 -8.96
CA ILE A 410 3.83 31.54 -7.86
C ILE A 410 4.74 30.45 -7.28
N GLN A 411 6.03 30.71 -7.23
CA GLN A 411 6.99 29.93 -6.48
C GLN A 411 7.11 30.42 -5.05
N MET A 412 7.38 31.73 -4.87
CA MET A 412 7.46 32.37 -3.54
C MET A 412 7.24 33.87 -3.63
N VAL A 413 6.96 34.49 -2.48
CA VAL A 413 6.80 35.92 -2.31
C VAL A 413 7.69 36.40 -1.16
N ILE A 414 8.53 37.40 -1.40
CA ILE A 414 9.39 38.00 -0.38
C ILE A 414 8.82 39.39 -0.01
N ILE A 415 8.55 39.60 1.27
CA ILE A 415 8.07 40.89 1.80
C ILE A 415 9.29 41.72 2.14
N LYS A 416 9.61 42.73 1.31
CA LYS A 416 10.79 43.61 1.44
C LYS A 416 10.55 44.85 2.30
N GLY A 417 9.36 45.01 2.86
CA GLY A 417 8.95 46.14 3.68
C GLY A 417 7.47 46.49 3.52
N ALA A 418 7.04 47.59 4.11
CA ALA A 418 5.66 48.05 4.00
C ALA A 418 5.26 48.21 2.53
N LYS A 419 4.33 47.40 2.07
CA LYS A 419 3.75 47.42 0.70
C LYS A 419 4.73 47.20 -0.44
N LYS A 420 5.93 46.63 -0.21
CA LYS A 420 6.89 46.26 -1.25
C LYS A 420 7.11 44.75 -1.28
N TYR A 421 6.66 44.10 -2.34
CA TYR A 421 6.64 42.65 -2.46
C TYR A 421 7.40 42.21 -3.71
N GLU A 422 8.25 41.17 -3.58
CA GLU A 422 8.93 40.52 -4.70
C GLU A 422 8.29 39.16 -4.92
N PHE A 423 7.72 38.97 -6.10
CA PHE A 423 7.15 37.69 -6.55
C PHE A 423 8.20 36.96 -7.37
N THR A 424 8.50 35.73 -7.00
CA THR A 424 9.26 34.79 -7.82
C THR A 424 8.29 33.81 -8.46
N PHE A 425 8.32 33.72 -9.76
CA PHE A 425 7.47 32.82 -10.55
C PHE A 425 8.14 31.46 -10.75
N MET A 426 7.33 30.43 -11.14
CA MET A 426 7.80 29.07 -11.35
C MET A 426 8.77 28.91 -12.53
N ASP A 427 8.89 29.90 -13.41
CA ASP A 427 9.91 29.99 -14.47
C ASP A 427 11.22 30.65 -14.01
N GLY A 428 11.28 31.02 -12.73
CA GLY A 428 12.44 31.65 -12.07
C GLY A 428 12.51 33.17 -12.25
N ASN A 429 11.58 33.80 -12.97
CA ASN A 429 11.52 35.27 -13.08
C ASN A 429 11.05 35.91 -11.78
N ARG A 430 11.51 37.15 -11.55
CA ARG A 430 11.20 37.91 -10.34
C ARG A 430 10.69 39.29 -10.71
N GLU A 431 9.57 39.66 -10.11
CA GLU A 431 8.97 41.00 -10.24
C GLU A 431 8.78 41.66 -8.88
N THR A 432 9.22 42.90 -8.72
CA THR A 432 9.05 43.64 -7.49
C THR A 432 7.98 44.72 -7.70
N VAL A 433 6.95 44.68 -6.87
CA VAL A 433 5.81 45.59 -6.96
C VAL A 433 5.59 46.34 -5.67
N SER A 434 5.00 47.54 -5.78
CA SER A 434 4.46 48.33 -4.65
C SER A 434 2.93 48.30 -4.69
N VAL A 435 2.31 48.02 -3.56
CA VAL A 435 0.85 47.84 -3.41
C VAL A 435 0.23 49.03 -2.65
#